data_965af24bb6200b4172e6ef66a37a8610
#
_entry.id   965af24bb6200b4172e6ef66a37a8610
#
_cell.length_a   1.000
_cell.length_b   1.000
_cell.length_c   1.000
_cell.angle_alpha   90.00
_cell.angle_beta   90.00
_cell.angle_gamma   90.00
#
_symmetry.space_group_name_H-M   'P 1'
#
loop_
_entity.id
_entity.type
_entity.pdbx_description
1 polymer ?
#
loop_
_entity_poly.entity_id
_entity_poly.type
_entity_poly.pdbx_seq_one_letter_code
_entity_poly.pdbx_strand_id
1 'polypeptide(L)' 'MNSYREKRYKTGLNVKTFAKIIGSNEYSVYYWEQGKTKPRYPETEKNIDYLVDLIEKLKKNAKNIKKCIDILK' A
#
# COMPACT_ATOMS: atom_id res chain seq x y z
N MET A 1 -7.44 -6.92 14.05
CA MET A 1 -7.29 -6.86 12.59
C MET A 1 -5.84 -7.00 12.20
N ASN A 2 -5.57 -7.58 11.04
CA ASN A 2 -4.20 -7.79 10.57
C ASN A 2 -3.65 -6.50 9.95
N SER A 3 -2.54 -5.99 10.46
CA SER A 3 -1.97 -4.72 10.03
C SER A 3 -1.50 -4.72 8.57
N TYR A 4 -1.07 -5.86 8.04
CA TYR A 4 -0.63 -5.96 6.64
C TYR A 4 -1.81 -5.81 5.69
N ARG A 5 -2.95 -6.39 6.03
CA ARG A 5 -4.18 -6.23 5.25
C ARG A 5 -4.64 -4.78 5.24
N GLU A 6 -4.62 -4.11 6.40
CA GLU A 6 -4.98 -2.71 6.51
C GLU A 6 -4.07 -1.82 5.66
N LYS A 7 -2.76 -2.07 5.72
CA LYS A 7 -1.78 -1.32 4.93
C LYS A 7 -2.06 -1.49 3.44
N ARG A 8 -2.31 -2.73 2.99
CA ARG A 8 -2.63 -2.97 1.58
C ARG A 8 -3.93 -2.26 1.18
N TYR A 9 -4.95 -2.31 2.01
CA TYR A 9 -6.22 -1.63 1.72
C TYR A 9 -6.02 -0.12 1.57
N LYS A 10 -5.16 0.48 2.38
CA LYS A 10 -4.84 1.91 2.23
C LYS A 10 -4.22 2.24 0.88
N THR A 11 -3.49 1.31 0.29
CA THR A 11 -2.91 1.51 -1.05
C THR A 11 -3.93 1.36 -2.17
N GLY A 12 -5.04 0.67 -1.91
CA GLY A 12 -6.02 0.36 -2.94
C GLY A 12 -5.58 -0.71 -3.93
N LEU A 13 -4.46 -1.38 -3.68
CA LEU A 13 -3.90 -2.39 -4.58
C LEU A 13 -4.39 -3.78 -4.21
N ASN A 14 -4.51 -4.65 -5.23
CA ASN A 14 -4.76 -6.07 -4.97
C ASN A 14 -3.46 -6.76 -4.51
N VAL A 15 -3.58 -8.00 -4.03
CA VAL A 15 -2.43 -8.74 -3.49
C VAL A 15 -1.33 -8.91 -4.53
N LYS A 16 -1.69 -9.23 -5.77
CA LYS A 16 -0.73 -9.47 -6.84
C LYS A 16 0.12 -8.23 -7.14
N THR A 17 -0.53 -7.09 -7.34
CA THR A 17 0.16 -5.83 -7.64
C THR A 17 0.97 -5.36 -6.43
N PHE A 18 0.40 -5.43 -5.23
CA PHE A 18 1.07 -5.06 -3.99
C PHE A 18 2.36 -5.87 -3.81
N ALA A 19 2.28 -7.20 -3.94
CA ALA A 19 3.44 -8.09 -3.81
C ALA A 19 4.54 -7.74 -4.82
N LYS A 20 4.15 -7.49 -6.07
CA LYS A 20 5.10 -7.14 -7.13
C LYS A 20 5.85 -5.86 -6.81
N ILE A 21 5.15 -4.84 -6.34
CA ILE A 21 5.76 -3.53 -6.05
C ILE A 21 6.73 -3.61 -4.88
N ILE A 22 6.39 -4.35 -3.83
CA ILE A 22 7.27 -4.48 -2.65
C ILE A 22 8.36 -5.52 -2.82
N GLY A 23 8.44 -6.18 -3.99
CA GLY A 23 9.48 -7.17 -4.28
C GLY A 23 9.25 -8.53 -3.61
N SER A 24 7.99 -8.91 -3.40
CA SER A 24 7.62 -10.18 -2.79
C SER A 24 6.71 -10.97 -3.72
N ASN A 25 6.10 -12.05 -3.23
CA ASN A 25 5.15 -12.84 -4.01
C ASN A 25 3.78 -12.88 -3.31
N GLU A 26 2.75 -13.26 -4.06
CA GLU A 26 1.37 -13.29 -3.57
C GLU A 26 1.19 -14.19 -2.35
N TYR A 27 1.84 -15.36 -2.37
CA TYR A 27 1.70 -16.33 -1.28
C TYR A 27 2.22 -15.77 0.04
N SER A 28 3.38 -15.10 0.00
CA SER A 28 3.94 -14.45 1.17
C SER A 28 2.98 -13.41 1.74
N VAL A 29 2.41 -12.56 0.88
CA VAL A 29 1.47 -11.53 1.31
C VAL A 29 0.22 -12.15 1.94
N TYR A 30 -0.34 -13.20 1.35
CA TYR A 30 -1.47 -13.91 1.91
C TYR A 30 -1.17 -14.45 3.32
N TYR A 31 0.01 -15.04 3.50
CA TYR A 31 0.40 -15.58 4.81
C TYR A 31 0.57 -14.47 5.85
N TRP A 32 1.13 -13.33 5.47
CA TRP A 32 1.25 -12.17 6.38
C TRP A 32 -0.14 -11.67 6.79
N GLU A 33 -1.05 -11.55 5.84
CA GLU A 33 -2.41 -11.08 6.11
C GLU A 33 -3.22 -12.05 6.97
N GLN A 34 -2.92 -13.35 6.88
CA GLN A 34 -3.54 -14.38 7.72
C GLN A 34 -2.88 -14.50 9.10
N GLY A 35 -1.77 -13.80 9.31
CA GLY A 35 -1.04 -13.87 10.57
C GLY A 35 -0.18 -15.12 10.74
N LYS A 36 0.02 -15.90 9.68
CA LYS A 36 0.81 -17.14 9.72
C LYS A 36 2.30 -16.87 9.73
N THR A 37 2.75 -15.86 9.01
CA THR A 37 4.15 -15.47 8.92
C THR A 37 4.28 -13.95 8.93
N LYS A 38 5.51 -13.47 9.04
CA LYS A 38 5.85 -12.05 8.93
C LYS A 38 6.91 -11.89 7.85
N PRO A 39 7.06 -10.68 7.27
CA PRO A 39 8.15 -10.45 6.31
C PRO A 39 9.49 -10.83 6.92
N ARG A 40 10.28 -11.59 6.15
CA ARG A 40 11.57 -12.10 6.61
C ARG A 40 12.62 -11.00 6.76
N TYR A 41 12.55 -9.99 5.89
CA TYR A 41 13.56 -8.93 5.82
C TYR A 41 12.98 -7.60 6.32
N PRO A 42 13.73 -6.85 7.14
CA PRO A 42 13.28 -5.53 7.59
C PRO A 42 13.00 -4.55 6.44
N GLU A 43 13.74 -4.66 5.34
CA GLU A 43 13.54 -3.81 4.17
C GLU A 43 12.15 -3.99 3.56
N THR A 44 11.59 -5.21 3.63
CA THR A 44 10.24 -5.46 3.12
C THR A 44 9.20 -4.64 3.88
N GLU A 45 9.30 -4.59 5.21
CA GLU A 45 8.41 -3.78 6.03
C GLU A 45 8.56 -2.30 5.74
N LYS A 46 9.81 -1.83 5.58
CA LYS A 46 10.07 -0.44 5.21
C LYS A 46 9.47 -0.10 3.85
N ASN A 47 9.57 -1.01 2.90
CA ASN A 47 8.99 -0.82 1.57
C ASN A 47 7.46 -0.72 1.64
N ILE A 48 6.83 -1.54 2.47
CA ILE A 48 5.39 -1.50 2.68
C ILE A 48 4.98 -0.14 3.24
N ASP A 49 5.65 0.31 4.29
CA ASP A 49 5.34 1.59 4.94
C ASP A 49 5.58 2.77 4.01
N TYR A 50 6.66 2.73 3.24
CA TYR A 50 6.97 3.75 2.24
C TYR A 50 5.89 3.83 1.16
N LEU A 51 5.45 2.66 0.66
CA LEU A 51 4.41 2.60 -0.36
C LEU A 51 3.09 3.16 0.15
N VAL A 52 2.69 2.79 1.37
CA VAL A 52 1.46 3.31 1.97
C VAL A 52 1.52 4.83 2.09
N ASP A 53 2.62 5.36 2.60
CA ASP A 53 2.82 6.79 2.77
C ASP A 53 2.78 7.54 1.43
N LEU A 54 3.46 7.00 0.43
CA LEU A 54 3.51 7.58 -0.91
C LEU A 54 2.11 7.67 -1.54
N ILE A 55 1.33 6.59 -1.45
CA ILE A 55 -0.01 6.55 -2.03
C ILE A 55 -0.95 7.50 -1.28
N GLU A 56 -0.85 7.60 0.03
CA GLU A 56 -1.64 8.55 0.80
C GLU A 56 -1.34 9.99 0.40
N LYS A 57 -0.07 10.32 0.17
CA LYS A 57 0.33 11.64 -0.31
C LYS A 57 -0.21 11.93 -1.71
N LEU A 58 -0.16 10.94 -2.61
CA LEU A 58 -0.70 11.09 -3.96
C LEU A 58 -2.21 11.31 -3.93
N LYS A 59 -2.93 10.62 -3.06
CA LYS A 59 -4.38 10.82 -2.91
C LYS A 59 -4.70 12.24 -2.43
N LYS A 60 -3.92 12.79 -1.50
CA LYS A 60 -4.09 14.18 -1.05
C LYS A 60 -3.85 15.15 -2.19
N ASN A 61 -2.78 14.96 -2.97
CA ASN A 61 -2.46 15.83 -4.10
C ASN A 61 -3.53 15.76 -5.18
N ALA A 62 -4.06 14.57 -5.46
CA ALA A 62 -5.14 14.40 -6.43
C ALA A 62 -6.39 15.18 -6.03
N LYS A 63 -6.74 15.18 -4.75
CA LYS A 63 -7.87 15.96 -4.24
C LYS A 63 -7.63 17.46 -4.41
N ASN A 64 -6.43 17.93 -4.14
CA ASN A 64 -6.06 19.33 -4.29
C ASN A 64 -6.10 19.78 -5.75
N ILE A 65 -5.58 18.95 -6.65
CA ILE A 65 -5.61 19.21 -8.09
C ILE A 65 -7.06 19.29 -8.59
N LYS A 66 -7.91 18.38 -8.15
CA LYS A 66 -9.32 18.38 -8.52
C LYS A 66 -10.03 19.65 -8.06
N LYS A 67 -9.76 20.11 -6.83
CA LYS A 67 -10.30 21.38 -6.33
C LYS A 67 -9.86 22.55 -7.18
N CYS A 68 -8.58 22.61 -7.58
CA CYS A 68 -8.08 23.66 -8.44
C CYS A 68 -8.76 23.67 -9.81
N ILE A 69 -8.98 22.50 -10.39
CA ILE A 69 -9.68 22.36 -11.67
C ILE A 69 -11.13 22.83 -11.55
N ASP A 70 -11.82 22.46 -10.47
CA ASP A 70 -13.20 22.87 -10.24
C ASP A 70 -13.34 24.39 -10.07
N ILE A 71 -12.35 25.02 -9.43
CA ILE A 71 -12.33 26.49 -9.28
C ILE A 71 -12.10 27.19 -10.62
N LEU A 72 -11.30 26.58 -11.50
CA LEU A 72 -10.98 27.16 -12.81
C LEU A 72 -12.09 26.96 -13.85
N LYS A 73 -13.06 26.12 -13.56
CA LYS A 73 -14.24 25.97 -14.39
C LYS A 73 -15.24 27.06 -14.09
#